data_caa54cc9c6799e6cb843b4c8401cfae9
#
_entry.id   caa54cc9c6799e6cb843b4c8401cfae9
#
_cell.length_a   1.000
_cell.length_b   1.000
_cell.length_c   1.000
_cell.angle_alpha   90.00
_cell.angle_beta   90.00
_cell.angle_gamma   90.00
#
_symmetry.space_group_name_H-M   'P 1'
#
loop_
_entity.id
_entity.type
_entity.pdbx_description
1 polymer ?
#
loop_
_entity_poly.entity_id
_entity_poly.type
_entity_poly.pdbx_seq_one_letter_code
_entity_poly.pdbx_strand_id
1 'polypeptide(L)'
;FVRVILTLISLLVFSSCSTNGISSNQIGKSRFLFLQKELPNISEKSDEISSINFDDQSKVIIWMHGTDRPAIAGNLDCNDDMPPESLMLAANKLDISLYYLCSNATDSGIKGSFIYKRVLELEETINLFNEAGIKPHNIYLSGFSAGGWTALMAAKAIPRKFNKGVLFAPAFAGPRYETRFFPVWRKIIRPKQVKEIIKAEKLEFLIFAYEDDPFNRPIELEFLIKKDEPFPEIVGYSCKKGHFTYRKDCEGKKTYERIIKFFQASEF
;
A
#
# COMPACT_ATOMS: atom_id res chain seq x y z
N PHE A 1 -50.27 -35.04 40.21
CA PHE A 1 -49.58 -33.78 40.09
C PHE A 1 -48.39 -33.96 39.11
N VAL A 2 -48.65 -33.67 37.84
CA VAL A 2 -47.64 -33.72 36.78
C VAL A 2 -47.16 -32.30 36.54
N ARG A 3 -45.90 -32.03 36.85
CA ARG A 3 -45.24 -30.76 36.46
C ARG A 3 -44.72 -30.91 35.05
N VAL A 4 -45.29 -30.20 34.13
CA VAL A 4 -44.76 -29.98 32.77
C VAL A 4 -43.66 -28.93 32.86
N ILE A 5 -42.43 -29.31 32.57
CA ILE A 5 -41.30 -28.37 32.40
C ILE A 5 -41.24 -28.01 30.93
N LEU A 6 -41.68 -26.81 30.59
CA LEU A 6 -41.44 -26.22 29.28
C LEU A 6 -39.97 -25.77 29.19
N THR A 7 -39.20 -26.50 28.41
CA THR A 7 -37.84 -26.08 28.05
C THR A 7 -37.93 -25.15 26.84
N LEU A 8 -37.78 -23.86 27.07
CA LEU A 8 -37.59 -22.86 26.02
C LEU A 8 -36.19 -23.06 25.41
N ILE A 9 -36.13 -23.66 24.24
CA ILE A 9 -34.92 -23.66 23.40
C ILE A 9 -34.87 -22.31 22.71
N SER A 10 -34.07 -21.43 23.25
CA SER A 10 -33.69 -20.16 22.60
C SER A 10 -32.75 -20.48 21.45
N LEU A 11 -33.27 -20.47 20.23
CA LEU A 11 -32.47 -20.47 19.01
C LEU A 11 -31.73 -19.13 18.90
N LEU A 12 -30.51 -19.09 19.43
CA LEU A 12 -29.56 -18.07 19.10
C LEU A 12 -29.14 -18.29 17.63
N VAL A 13 -29.75 -17.56 16.74
CA VAL A 13 -29.27 -17.38 15.38
C VAL A 13 -28.01 -16.55 15.50
N PHE A 14 -26.86 -17.21 15.60
CA PHE A 14 -25.59 -16.56 15.34
C PHE A 14 -25.58 -16.20 13.86
N SER A 15 -25.94 -14.95 13.58
CA SER A 15 -25.55 -14.30 12.34
C SER A 15 -24.02 -14.31 12.32
N SER A 16 -23.44 -15.35 11.73
CA SER A 16 -22.02 -15.36 11.42
C SER A 16 -21.80 -14.25 10.38
N CYS A 17 -21.37 -13.08 10.85
CA CYS A 17 -20.59 -12.19 10.03
C CYS A 17 -19.43 -13.04 9.49
N SER A 18 -19.54 -13.47 8.26
CA SER A 18 -18.45 -14.06 7.50
C SER A 18 -17.42 -12.95 7.33
N THR A 19 -16.55 -12.80 8.32
CA THR A 19 -15.23 -12.24 8.06
C THR A 19 -14.61 -13.23 7.10
N ASN A 20 -14.48 -12.86 5.83
CA ASN A 20 -13.69 -13.61 4.86
C ASN A 20 -12.27 -13.71 5.44
N GLY A 21 -12.07 -14.72 6.26
CA GLY A 21 -10.79 -15.03 6.86
C GLY A 21 -9.81 -15.32 5.72
N ILE A 22 -8.76 -14.54 5.70
CA ILE A 22 -7.65 -14.73 4.76
C ILE A 22 -7.16 -16.16 4.93
N SER A 23 -7.34 -16.99 3.90
CA SER A 23 -6.90 -18.37 3.93
C SER A 23 -5.37 -18.42 4.13
N SER A 24 -4.91 -19.22 5.10
CA SER A 24 -3.48 -19.42 5.41
C SER A 24 -2.64 -19.92 4.21
N ASN A 25 -3.27 -20.36 3.14
CA ASN A 25 -2.61 -20.86 1.93
C ASN A 25 -2.23 -19.77 0.91
N GLN A 26 -2.47 -18.49 1.22
CA GLN A 26 -2.17 -17.34 0.33
C GLN A 26 -0.91 -16.57 0.74
N ILE A 27 -0.05 -17.17 1.54
CA ILE A 27 1.24 -16.57 1.90
C ILE A 27 2.05 -16.32 0.62
N GLY A 28 2.48 -15.06 0.44
CA GLY A 28 3.33 -14.67 -0.69
C GLY A 28 2.60 -14.47 -2.03
N LYS A 29 1.26 -14.38 -2.07
CA LYS A 29 0.50 -14.15 -3.31
C LYS A 29 -0.25 -12.83 -3.27
N SER A 30 -0.24 -12.16 -4.41
CA SER A 30 -1.08 -10.98 -4.66
C SER A 30 -2.56 -11.37 -4.59
N ARG A 31 -3.42 -10.50 -4.04
CA ARG A 31 -4.84 -10.78 -3.82
C ARG A 31 -5.66 -9.52 -3.62
N PHE A 32 -6.97 -9.60 -3.87
CA PHE A 32 -7.90 -8.59 -3.42
C PHE A 32 -8.12 -8.69 -1.90
N LEU A 33 -8.00 -7.56 -1.22
CA LEU A 33 -8.39 -7.39 0.18
C LEU A 33 -9.84 -6.92 0.28
N PHE A 34 -10.25 -6.10 -0.68
CA PHE A 34 -11.61 -5.62 -0.86
C PHE A 34 -11.87 -5.48 -2.36
N LEU A 35 -13.02 -5.93 -2.81
CA LEU A 35 -13.45 -5.79 -4.19
C LEU A 35 -14.77 -5.03 -4.23
N GLN A 36 -14.84 -4.03 -5.08
CA GLN A 36 -16.01 -3.18 -5.31
C GLN A 36 -17.24 -3.95 -5.83
N LYS A 37 -17.01 -5.02 -6.57
CA LYS A 37 -18.07 -5.89 -7.11
C LYS A 37 -18.04 -7.25 -6.40
N GLU A 38 -19.21 -7.88 -6.30
CA GLU A 38 -19.27 -9.28 -5.85
C GLU A 38 -18.45 -10.16 -6.80
N LEU A 39 -17.54 -10.93 -6.24
CA LEU A 39 -16.77 -11.91 -7.00
C LEU A 39 -17.73 -12.99 -7.51
N PRO A 40 -17.78 -13.25 -8.83
CA PRO A 40 -18.30 -14.52 -9.28
C PRO A 40 -17.47 -15.62 -8.62
N ASN A 41 -18.06 -16.76 -8.24
CA ASN A 41 -17.41 -17.88 -7.56
C ASN A 41 -16.06 -18.23 -8.23
N ILE A 42 -14.98 -17.57 -7.78
CA ILE A 42 -13.65 -17.80 -8.30
C ILE A 42 -13.05 -18.92 -7.48
N SER A 43 -12.82 -20.06 -8.12
CA SER A 43 -12.00 -21.12 -7.56
C SER A 43 -10.59 -20.61 -7.35
N GLU A 44 -10.02 -20.87 -6.18
CA GLU A 44 -8.78 -20.45 -5.53
C GLU A 44 -7.47 -20.36 -6.36
N LYS A 45 -7.46 -20.01 -7.64
CA LYS A 45 -6.23 -20.02 -8.45
C LYS A 45 -5.95 -18.70 -9.15
N SER A 46 -4.90 -18.14 -8.70
CA SER A 46 -3.79 -17.34 -9.31
C SER A 46 -4.03 -16.25 -10.36
N ASP A 47 -5.18 -16.12 -11.02
CA ASP A 47 -5.42 -15.09 -12.03
C ASP A 47 -6.65 -14.24 -11.67
N GLU A 48 -6.70 -13.80 -10.42
CA GLU A 48 -7.86 -13.07 -9.89
C GLU A 48 -8.20 -11.82 -10.73
N ILE A 49 -7.21 -11.09 -11.23
CA ILE A 49 -7.44 -9.87 -12.00
C ILE A 49 -8.06 -10.18 -13.35
N SER A 50 -7.48 -11.10 -14.10
CA SER A 50 -7.92 -11.45 -15.46
C SER A 50 -9.26 -12.17 -15.50
N SER A 51 -9.72 -12.74 -14.38
CA SER A 51 -11.03 -13.39 -14.28
C SER A 51 -12.17 -12.42 -13.99
N ILE A 52 -11.88 -11.16 -13.64
CA ILE A 52 -12.86 -10.15 -13.29
C ILE A 52 -13.03 -9.19 -14.46
N ASN A 53 -14.28 -9.07 -14.93
CA ASN A 53 -14.61 -8.09 -15.94
C ASN A 53 -14.95 -6.76 -15.26
N PHE A 54 -14.01 -5.85 -15.20
CA PHE A 54 -14.21 -4.49 -14.71
C PHE A 54 -14.84 -3.61 -15.80
N ASP A 55 -15.46 -2.51 -15.36
CA ASP A 55 -15.92 -1.46 -16.26
C ASP A 55 -15.03 -0.21 -16.17
N ASP A 56 -15.30 0.77 -16.98
CA ASP A 56 -14.55 2.02 -17.06
C ASP A 56 -14.75 2.93 -15.82
N GLN A 57 -15.73 2.63 -14.96
CA GLN A 57 -15.95 3.31 -13.67
C GLN A 57 -15.28 2.59 -12.50
N SER A 58 -14.85 1.36 -12.71
CA SER A 58 -14.19 0.56 -11.66
C SER A 58 -12.86 1.19 -11.28
N LYS A 59 -12.59 1.24 -9.95
CA LYS A 59 -11.41 1.86 -9.37
C LYS A 59 -10.64 0.86 -8.53
N VAL A 60 -9.31 0.98 -8.53
CA VAL A 60 -8.45 0.11 -7.72
C VAL A 60 -7.31 0.90 -7.06
N ILE A 61 -7.04 0.61 -5.79
CA ILE A 61 -5.81 0.96 -5.09
C ILE A 61 -4.91 -0.27 -5.09
N ILE A 62 -3.71 -0.16 -5.62
CA ILE A 62 -2.67 -1.20 -5.53
C ILE A 62 -1.81 -0.89 -4.31
N TRP A 63 -1.92 -1.74 -3.27
CA TRP A 63 -1.11 -1.66 -2.06
C TRP A 63 0.18 -2.46 -2.22
N MET A 64 1.31 -1.84 -1.87
CA MET A 64 2.65 -2.44 -1.90
C MET A 64 3.26 -2.47 -0.50
N HIS A 65 3.69 -3.65 -0.07
CA HIS A 65 4.30 -3.88 1.24
C HIS A 65 5.72 -3.32 1.37
N GLY A 66 6.23 -3.25 2.61
CA GLY A 66 7.61 -2.89 2.93
C GLY A 66 8.64 -3.90 2.41
N THR A 67 9.88 -3.77 2.85
CA THR A 67 10.93 -4.75 2.53
C THR A 67 10.89 -5.88 3.55
N ASP A 68 10.55 -7.09 3.11
CA ASP A 68 10.83 -8.28 3.89
C ASP A 68 12.30 -8.63 3.76
N ARG A 69 12.91 -8.94 4.89
CA ARG A 69 14.28 -9.45 4.90
C ARG A 69 14.21 -10.96 4.65
N PRO A 70 14.79 -11.48 3.57
CA PRO A 70 14.77 -12.92 3.27
C PRO A 70 15.58 -13.74 4.28
N ALA A 71 16.05 -13.16 5.37
CA ALA A 71 17.08 -13.70 6.22
C ALA A 71 16.67 -14.92 7.04
N ILE A 72 15.42 -15.34 7.10
CA ILE A 72 15.04 -16.34 8.09
C ILE A 72 14.27 -17.53 7.53
N ALA A 73 13.91 -17.63 6.31
CA ALA A 73 13.38 -18.87 5.72
C ALA A 73 12.43 -18.58 4.56
N GLY A 74 12.87 -18.57 3.38
CA GLY A 74 12.18 -19.06 2.18
C GLY A 74 10.70 -18.74 1.89
N ASN A 75 10.00 -18.17 2.84
CA ASN A 75 8.60 -17.83 2.75
C ASN A 75 8.41 -16.33 2.97
N LEU A 76 8.15 -15.61 1.90
CA LEU A 76 7.65 -14.24 1.98
C LEU A 76 6.25 -14.26 2.61
N ASP A 77 6.17 -13.86 3.86
CA ASP A 77 4.88 -13.62 4.51
C ASP A 77 4.44 -12.18 4.24
N CYS A 78 3.71 -11.99 3.16
CA CYS A 78 3.13 -10.69 2.82
C CYS A 78 2.01 -10.24 3.78
N ASN A 79 1.66 -11.03 4.78
CA ASN A 79 0.60 -10.69 5.74
C ASN A 79 1.03 -9.62 6.75
N ASP A 80 2.33 -9.44 6.96
CA ASP A 80 2.84 -8.55 8.01
C ASP A 80 2.68 -7.06 7.69
N ASP A 81 2.64 -6.68 6.43
CA ASP A 81 2.56 -5.29 5.98
C ASP A 81 1.21 -4.95 5.33
N MET A 82 0.13 -5.30 6.03
CA MET A 82 -1.23 -4.96 5.60
C MET A 82 -1.44 -3.44 5.53
N PRO A 83 -2.34 -2.96 4.66
CA PRO A 83 -2.73 -1.56 4.63
C PRO A 83 -3.23 -1.11 6.01
N PRO A 84 -3.02 0.16 6.41
CA PRO A 84 -3.59 0.68 7.64
C PRO A 84 -5.11 0.73 7.56
N GLU A 85 -5.76 0.60 8.71
CA GLU A 85 -7.23 0.61 8.81
C GLU A 85 -7.83 1.87 8.16
N SER A 86 -7.20 3.04 8.37
CA SER A 86 -7.62 4.30 7.75
C SER A 86 -7.69 4.24 6.22
N LEU A 87 -6.76 3.55 5.56
CA LEU A 87 -6.79 3.36 4.11
C LEU A 87 -7.89 2.37 3.69
N MET A 88 -8.03 1.26 4.44
CA MET A 88 -9.06 0.26 4.15
C MET A 88 -10.47 0.85 4.28
N LEU A 89 -10.72 1.61 5.34
CA LEU A 89 -11.99 2.31 5.55
C LEU A 89 -12.25 3.37 4.46
N ALA A 90 -11.20 4.10 4.03
CA ALA A 90 -11.34 5.08 2.96
C ALA A 90 -11.63 4.41 1.61
N ALA A 91 -10.95 3.33 1.27
CA ALA A 91 -11.21 2.56 0.05
C ALA A 91 -12.66 2.06 0.02
N ASN A 92 -13.14 1.46 1.12
CA ASN A 92 -14.51 1.00 1.25
C ASN A 92 -15.53 2.16 1.12
N LYS A 93 -15.28 3.28 1.81
CA LYS A 93 -16.16 4.46 1.75
C LYS A 93 -16.27 5.07 0.36
N LEU A 94 -15.19 5.03 -0.41
CA LEU A 94 -15.11 5.60 -1.75
C LEU A 94 -15.44 4.60 -2.85
N ASP A 95 -15.81 3.38 -2.48
CA ASP A 95 -16.10 2.28 -3.40
C ASP A 95 -14.92 2.02 -4.37
N ILE A 96 -13.71 1.90 -3.79
CA ILE A 96 -12.48 1.61 -4.52
C ILE A 96 -11.98 0.23 -4.11
N SER A 97 -11.80 -0.68 -5.06
CA SER A 97 -11.21 -1.99 -4.81
C SER A 97 -9.79 -1.85 -4.24
N LEU A 98 -9.42 -2.70 -3.30
CA LEU A 98 -8.09 -2.68 -2.68
C LEU A 98 -7.36 -3.99 -3.00
N TYR A 99 -6.32 -3.90 -3.81
CA TYR A 99 -5.50 -5.02 -4.24
C TYR A 99 -4.14 -5.00 -3.57
N TYR A 100 -3.76 -6.12 -2.97
CA TYR A 100 -2.45 -6.31 -2.35
C TYR A 100 -1.48 -6.92 -3.34
N LEU A 101 -0.47 -6.16 -3.76
CA LEU A 101 0.64 -6.64 -4.58
C LEU A 101 1.76 -7.18 -3.68
N CYS A 102 1.84 -8.50 -3.57
CA CYS A 102 2.91 -9.18 -2.85
C CYS A 102 4.12 -9.36 -3.76
N SER A 103 5.10 -8.50 -3.64
CA SER A 103 6.31 -8.55 -4.46
C SER A 103 7.27 -9.65 -4.02
N ASN A 104 7.78 -10.41 -4.97
CA ASN A 104 8.87 -11.36 -4.76
C ASN A 104 10.26 -10.70 -4.78
N ALA A 105 10.35 -9.42 -5.16
CA ALA A 105 11.61 -8.71 -5.18
C ALA A 105 11.99 -8.23 -3.78
N THR A 106 13.03 -8.85 -3.23
CA THR A 106 13.59 -8.56 -1.91
C THR A 106 15.00 -8.01 -2.01
N ASP A 107 15.51 -7.44 -0.92
CA ASP A 107 16.87 -6.86 -0.86
C ASP A 107 17.93 -7.98 -0.79
N SER A 108 18.09 -8.72 -1.89
CA SER A 108 19.10 -9.77 -2.03
C SER A 108 20.35 -9.24 -2.73
N GLY A 109 21.36 -8.88 -1.97
CA GLY A 109 22.72 -8.65 -2.46
C GLY A 109 23.05 -7.19 -2.81
N ILE A 110 22.67 -6.65 -3.96
CA ILE A 110 22.96 -5.26 -4.31
C ILE A 110 21.86 -4.36 -3.70
N LYS A 111 22.23 -3.64 -2.66
CA LYS A 111 21.31 -2.80 -1.89
C LYS A 111 20.55 -1.82 -2.77
N GLY A 112 19.22 -1.93 -2.72
CA GLY A 112 18.31 -1.07 -3.44
C GLY A 112 18.05 -1.42 -4.90
N SER A 113 18.71 -2.42 -5.47
CA SER A 113 18.43 -2.85 -6.85
C SER A 113 17.07 -3.52 -7.02
N PHE A 114 16.56 -4.15 -5.96
CA PHE A 114 15.26 -4.80 -5.93
C PHE A 114 14.10 -3.85 -6.28
N ILE A 115 14.27 -2.56 -6.04
CA ILE A 115 13.23 -1.55 -6.30
C ILE A 115 12.83 -1.49 -7.77
N TYR A 116 13.79 -1.66 -8.67
CA TYR A 116 13.50 -1.67 -10.12
C TYR A 116 12.67 -2.89 -10.51
N LYS A 117 12.91 -4.05 -9.90
CA LYS A 117 12.09 -5.25 -10.09
C LYS A 117 10.66 -5.03 -9.58
N ARG A 118 10.50 -4.40 -8.41
CA ARG A 118 9.17 -4.03 -7.88
C ARG A 118 8.41 -3.09 -8.79
N VAL A 119 9.09 -2.15 -9.44
CA VAL A 119 8.46 -1.26 -10.43
C VAL A 119 7.98 -2.06 -11.65
N LEU A 120 8.75 -3.04 -12.11
CA LEU A 120 8.32 -3.92 -13.22
C LEU A 120 7.11 -4.79 -12.82
N GLU A 121 7.13 -5.40 -11.63
CA GLU A 121 5.98 -6.16 -11.11
C GLU A 121 4.73 -5.28 -10.97
N LEU A 122 4.89 -4.04 -10.54
CA LEU A 122 3.79 -3.07 -10.49
C LEU A 122 3.29 -2.72 -11.88
N GLU A 123 4.18 -2.50 -12.85
CA GLU A 123 3.80 -2.22 -14.24
C GLU A 123 3.01 -3.38 -14.86
N GLU A 124 3.46 -4.61 -14.67
CA GLU A 124 2.75 -5.82 -15.10
C GLU A 124 1.35 -5.89 -14.46
N THR A 125 1.26 -5.64 -13.16
CA THR A 125 -0.03 -5.63 -12.44
C THR A 125 -0.98 -4.55 -12.99
N ILE A 126 -0.48 -3.35 -13.27
CA ILE A 126 -1.27 -2.27 -13.88
C ILE A 126 -1.75 -2.67 -15.28
N ASN A 127 -0.90 -3.32 -16.07
CA ASN A 127 -1.30 -3.78 -17.40
C ASN A 127 -2.44 -4.81 -17.32
N LEU A 128 -2.39 -5.75 -16.38
CA LEU A 128 -3.49 -6.70 -16.14
C LEU A 128 -4.80 -6.00 -15.77
N PHE A 129 -4.75 -4.96 -14.91
CA PHE A 129 -5.94 -4.16 -14.61
C PHE A 129 -6.47 -3.40 -15.81
N ASN A 130 -5.59 -2.85 -16.65
CA ASN A 130 -5.99 -2.18 -17.89
C ASN A 130 -6.64 -3.17 -18.90
N GLU A 131 -6.08 -4.37 -19.04
CA GLU A 131 -6.63 -5.44 -19.87
C GLU A 131 -8.00 -5.91 -19.35
N ALA A 132 -8.19 -5.92 -18.03
CA ALA A 132 -9.45 -6.24 -17.40
C ALA A 132 -10.50 -5.09 -17.44
N GLY A 133 -10.16 -3.91 -17.99
CA GLY A 133 -11.09 -2.80 -18.23
C GLY A 133 -10.89 -1.55 -17.38
N ILE A 134 -10.04 -1.57 -16.34
CA ILE A 134 -9.79 -0.40 -15.49
C ILE A 134 -8.92 0.62 -16.23
N LYS A 135 -9.37 1.86 -16.29
CA LYS A 135 -8.64 2.96 -16.93
C LYS A 135 -7.47 3.45 -16.05
N PRO A 136 -6.35 3.94 -16.61
CA PRO A 136 -5.22 4.46 -15.84
C PRO A 136 -5.59 5.51 -14.78
N HIS A 137 -6.53 6.40 -15.07
CA HIS A 137 -7.00 7.42 -14.12
C HIS A 137 -7.81 6.86 -12.95
N ASN A 138 -8.21 5.60 -13.02
CA ASN A 138 -8.91 4.87 -11.97
C ASN A 138 -7.98 3.90 -11.20
N ILE A 139 -6.67 3.90 -11.52
CA ILE A 139 -5.66 3.14 -10.80
C ILE A 139 -4.91 4.06 -9.85
N TYR A 140 -4.92 3.73 -8.57
CA TYR A 140 -4.26 4.46 -7.51
C TYR A 140 -3.16 3.62 -6.89
N LEU A 141 -2.09 4.26 -6.45
CA LEU A 141 -0.99 3.56 -5.79
C LEU A 141 -1.00 3.82 -4.29
N SER A 142 -0.67 2.80 -3.51
CA SER A 142 -0.40 2.97 -2.11
C SER A 142 0.71 2.03 -1.64
N GLY A 143 1.38 2.37 -0.56
CA GLY A 143 2.42 1.48 -0.04
C GLY A 143 3.13 2.03 1.17
N PHE A 144 3.75 1.09 1.87
CA PHE A 144 4.55 1.34 3.06
C PHE A 144 6.03 1.11 2.79
N SER A 145 6.90 1.93 3.39
CA SER A 145 8.36 1.71 3.36
C SER A 145 8.89 1.56 1.93
N ALA A 146 9.42 0.39 1.56
CA ALA A 146 9.86 0.09 0.21
C ALA A 146 8.71 0.12 -0.81
N GLY A 147 7.48 -0.20 -0.42
CA GLY A 147 6.29 -0.04 -1.25
C GLY A 147 6.03 1.42 -1.59
N GLY A 148 6.16 2.32 -0.61
CA GLY A 148 6.10 3.76 -0.84
C GLY A 148 7.24 4.26 -1.75
N TRP A 149 8.44 3.73 -1.58
CA TRP A 149 9.55 4.01 -2.49
C TRP A 149 9.28 3.49 -3.91
N THR A 150 8.69 2.30 -4.05
CA THR A 150 8.27 1.76 -5.35
C THR A 150 7.33 2.72 -6.08
N ALA A 151 6.32 3.26 -5.39
CA ALA A 151 5.38 4.22 -5.98
C ALA A 151 6.08 5.51 -6.44
N LEU A 152 7.01 6.05 -5.65
CA LEU A 152 7.79 7.24 -6.04
C LEU A 152 8.67 6.97 -7.29
N MET A 153 9.24 5.77 -7.40
CA MET A 153 10.02 5.37 -8.58
C MET A 153 9.13 5.12 -9.80
N ALA A 154 7.93 4.58 -9.59
CA ALA A 154 6.94 4.35 -10.63
C ALA A 154 6.48 5.66 -11.29
N ALA A 155 6.37 6.74 -10.53
CA ALA A 155 6.01 8.06 -11.06
C ALA A 155 6.98 8.55 -12.15
N LYS A 156 8.26 8.13 -12.08
CA LYS A 156 9.25 8.39 -13.14
C LYS A 156 9.23 7.33 -14.23
N ALA A 157 9.16 6.05 -13.85
CA ALA A 157 9.39 4.94 -14.77
C ALA A 157 8.18 4.67 -15.68
N ILE A 158 6.98 4.82 -15.14
CA ILE A 158 5.71 4.51 -15.81
C ILE A 158 4.70 5.66 -15.65
N PRO A 159 5.08 6.90 -16.03
CA PRO A 159 4.18 8.04 -15.90
C PRO A 159 2.90 7.79 -16.70
N ARG A 160 1.78 8.33 -16.23
CA ARG A 160 0.45 8.22 -16.88
C ARG A 160 -0.18 6.82 -16.87
N LYS A 161 0.45 5.80 -16.26
CA LYS A 161 -0.16 4.48 -16.10
C LYS A 161 -1.05 4.36 -14.87
N PHE A 162 -1.01 5.35 -13.99
CA PHE A 162 -1.85 5.47 -12.81
C PHE A 162 -2.18 6.95 -12.55
N ASN A 163 -3.14 7.20 -11.66
CA ASN A 163 -3.58 8.56 -11.33
C ASN A 163 -2.67 9.16 -10.24
N LYS A 164 -2.96 8.87 -8.99
CA LYS A 164 -2.33 9.44 -7.80
C LYS A 164 -2.17 8.37 -6.71
N GLY A 165 -1.59 8.73 -5.56
CA GLY A 165 -1.40 7.70 -4.53
C GLY A 165 -1.25 8.22 -3.11
N VAL A 166 -1.36 7.30 -2.14
CA VAL A 166 -1.20 7.55 -0.71
C VAL A 166 -0.07 6.70 -0.17
N LEU A 167 0.96 7.33 0.39
CA LEU A 167 2.17 6.64 0.83
C LEU A 167 2.37 6.77 2.35
N PHE A 168 2.82 5.69 2.95
CA PHE A 168 3.10 5.62 4.39
C PHE A 168 4.58 5.37 4.63
N ALA A 169 5.26 6.29 5.30
CA ALA A 169 6.66 6.20 5.67
C ALA A 169 7.57 5.68 4.53
N PRO A 170 7.57 6.27 3.32
CA PRO A 170 8.39 5.78 2.23
C PRO A 170 9.86 5.74 2.65
N ALA A 171 10.52 4.58 2.50
CA ALA A 171 11.87 4.35 2.99
C ALA A 171 12.84 3.97 1.87
N PHE A 172 13.90 4.74 1.76
CA PHE A 172 15.02 4.51 0.86
C PHE A 172 16.34 4.92 1.52
N ALA A 173 17.46 4.41 1.03
CA ALA A 173 18.81 4.70 1.52
C ALA A 173 19.15 4.19 2.94
N GLY A 174 18.37 3.26 3.50
CA GLY A 174 18.61 2.68 4.81
C GLY A 174 18.33 3.63 6.00
N PRO A 175 18.32 3.11 7.22
CA PRO A 175 18.05 3.88 8.43
C PRO A 175 19.20 4.82 8.82
N ARG A 176 18.89 5.93 9.50
CA ARG A 176 19.87 6.94 9.95
C ARG A 176 20.83 6.45 11.03
N TYR A 177 20.35 5.55 11.87
CA TYR A 177 21.03 5.19 13.13
C TYR A 177 21.83 3.89 13.07
N GLU A 178 21.96 3.27 11.91
CA GLU A 178 22.79 2.07 11.81
C GLU A 178 24.26 2.42 11.83
N THR A 179 24.98 1.92 12.85
CA THR A 179 26.28 2.39 13.28
C THR A 179 27.49 1.84 12.53
N ARG A 180 27.35 0.78 11.72
CA ARG A 180 28.54 0.13 11.11
C ARG A 180 28.78 0.49 9.64
N PHE A 181 27.76 0.49 8.78
CA PHE A 181 27.95 0.73 7.34
C PHE A 181 26.98 1.76 6.75
N PHE A 182 25.84 1.99 7.38
CA PHE A 182 24.74 2.76 6.85
C PHE A 182 24.92 4.28 6.81
N PRO A 183 25.67 4.94 7.71
CA PRO A 183 25.93 6.36 7.57
C PRO A 183 26.67 6.70 6.27
N VAL A 184 27.65 5.87 5.89
CA VAL A 184 28.37 6.02 4.63
C VAL A 184 27.48 5.68 3.45
N TRP A 185 26.75 4.58 3.54
CA TRP A 185 25.78 4.16 2.55
C TRP A 185 24.72 5.24 2.29
N ARG A 186 24.12 5.76 3.33
CA ARG A 186 23.12 6.82 3.22
C ARG A 186 23.70 8.09 2.57
N LYS A 187 24.90 8.50 2.92
CA LYS A 187 25.58 9.65 2.32
C LYS A 187 25.86 9.47 0.82
N ILE A 188 26.18 8.26 0.39
CA ILE A 188 26.54 7.97 -1.01
C ILE A 188 25.31 7.66 -1.84
N ILE A 189 24.38 6.83 -1.31
CA ILE A 189 23.30 6.27 -2.09
C ILE A 189 22.06 7.17 -2.08
N ARG A 190 21.72 7.79 -0.93
CA ARG A 190 20.54 8.65 -0.84
C ARG A 190 20.53 9.76 -1.89
N PRO A 191 21.61 10.52 -2.15
CA PRO A 191 21.62 11.53 -3.19
C PRO A 191 21.33 10.97 -4.59
N LYS A 192 21.76 9.74 -4.88
CA LYS A 192 21.48 9.09 -6.17
C LYS A 192 19.99 8.71 -6.28
N GLN A 193 19.42 8.17 -5.21
CA GLN A 193 17.99 7.80 -5.17
C GLN A 193 17.09 9.03 -5.24
N VAL A 194 17.41 10.08 -4.50
CA VAL A 194 16.72 11.37 -4.59
C VAL A 194 16.76 11.90 -6.03
N LYS A 195 17.95 11.86 -6.66
CA LYS A 195 18.14 12.31 -8.05
C LYS A 195 17.28 11.53 -9.05
N GLU A 196 17.01 10.25 -8.78
CA GLU A 196 16.11 9.44 -9.62
C GLU A 196 14.66 9.82 -9.41
N ILE A 197 14.23 9.98 -8.16
CA ILE A 197 12.83 10.29 -7.82
C ILE A 197 12.42 11.67 -8.35
N ILE A 198 13.25 12.70 -8.19
CA ILE A 198 12.93 14.06 -8.64
C ILE A 198 12.84 14.24 -10.17
N LYS A 199 13.26 13.23 -10.94
CA LYS A 199 13.07 13.22 -12.39
C LYS A 199 11.64 12.90 -12.82
N ALA A 200 10.77 12.48 -11.90
CA ALA A 200 9.35 12.30 -12.20
C ALA A 200 8.72 13.63 -12.65
N GLU A 201 7.97 13.59 -13.73
CA GLU A 201 7.27 14.78 -14.23
C GLU A 201 6.24 15.28 -13.22
N LYS A 202 5.52 14.36 -12.59
CA LYS A 202 4.43 14.61 -11.64
C LYS A 202 4.54 13.67 -10.44
N LEU A 203 4.33 14.19 -9.24
CA LEU A 203 4.37 13.45 -7.98
C LEU A 203 3.06 13.66 -7.21
N GLU A 204 1.94 13.20 -7.74
CA GLU A 204 0.63 13.32 -7.09
C GLU A 204 0.46 12.31 -5.96
N PHE A 205 1.10 12.60 -4.84
CA PHE A 205 1.05 11.75 -3.66
C PHE A 205 0.66 12.53 -2.40
N LEU A 206 -0.18 11.90 -1.58
CA LEU A 206 -0.34 12.23 -0.18
C LEU A 206 0.60 11.32 0.62
N ILE A 207 1.57 11.90 1.33
CA ILE A 207 2.62 11.17 2.02
C ILE A 207 2.48 11.36 3.52
N PHE A 208 2.18 10.30 4.25
CA PHE A 208 2.25 10.27 5.70
C PHE A 208 3.66 9.90 6.14
N ALA A 209 4.32 10.81 6.84
CA ALA A 209 5.66 10.64 7.37
C ALA A 209 5.67 10.86 8.89
N TYR A 210 6.65 10.28 9.58
CA TYR A 210 6.70 10.29 11.04
C TYR A 210 7.99 10.89 11.56
N GLU A 211 7.91 11.76 12.57
CA GLU A 211 9.04 12.51 13.10
C GLU A 211 10.12 11.61 13.71
N ASP A 212 9.73 10.48 14.25
CA ASP A 212 10.61 9.48 14.85
C ASP A 212 10.99 8.33 13.90
N ASP A 213 10.61 8.41 12.61
CA ASP A 213 10.99 7.42 11.61
C ASP A 213 12.51 7.40 11.41
N PRO A 214 13.19 6.24 11.58
CA PRO A 214 14.63 6.15 11.38
C PRO A 214 15.06 6.28 9.90
N PHE A 215 14.16 6.14 8.94
CA PHE A 215 14.48 6.24 7.52
C PHE A 215 14.32 7.66 6.98
N ASN A 216 13.11 8.17 6.90
CA ASN A 216 12.84 9.50 6.38
C ASN A 216 11.79 10.22 7.23
N ARG A 217 12.21 11.27 7.93
CA ARG A 217 11.28 12.18 8.62
C ARG A 217 10.58 13.10 7.60
N PRO A 218 9.49 13.78 7.96
CA PRO A 218 8.82 14.74 7.07
C PRO A 218 9.78 15.72 6.41
N ILE A 219 10.64 16.37 7.19
CA ILE A 219 11.65 17.33 6.70
C ILE A 219 12.62 16.74 5.67
N GLU A 220 12.90 15.44 5.75
CA GLU A 220 13.81 14.76 4.83
C GLU A 220 13.15 14.38 3.50
N LEU A 221 11.84 14.55 3.39
CA LEU A 221 11.06 14.34 2.17
C LEU A 221 10.72 15.64 1.44
N GLU A 222 11.01 16.80 2.01
CA GLU A 222 10.69 18.11 1.41
C GLU A 222 11.33 18.33 0.03
N PHE A 223 12.38 17.58 -0.32
CA PHE A 223 12.96 17.61 -1.67
C PHE A 223 11.99 17.16 -2.76
N LEU A 224 10.89 16.48 -2.40
CA LEU A 224 9.84 16.08 -3.32
C LEU A 224 8.94 17.26 -3.71
N ILE A 225 8.85 18.28 -2.85
CA ILE A 225 7.97 19.44 -3.05
C ILE A 225 8.59 20.32 -4.13
N LYS A 226 7.87 20.52 -5.22
CA LYS A 226 8.24 21.46 -6.26
C LYS A 226 7.50 22.77 -6.03
N LYS A 227 8.17 23.88 -6.32
CA LYS A 227 7.57 25.20 -6.23
C LYS A 227 6.37 25.28 -7.20
N ASP A 228 5.29 25.84 -6.71
CA ASP A 228 4.05 26.06 -7.49
C ASP A 228 3.27 24.78 -7.88
N GLU A 229 3.63 23.60 -7.36
CA GLU A 229 2.86 22.37 -7.49
C GLU A 229 2.12 22.07 -6.17
N PRO A 230 0.81 21.69 -6.20
CA PRO A 230 0.06 21.36 -4.99
C PRO A 230 0.49 20.00 -4.37
N PHE A 231 1.25 19.20 -5.11
CA PHE A 231 1.69 17.85 -4.69
C PHE A 231 3.21 17.69 -4.89
N PRO A 232 3.83 16.77 -4.12
CA PRO A 232 3.20 15.94 -3.10
C PRO A 232 2.82 16.73 -1.83
N GLU A 233 1.74 16.32 -1.18
CA GLU A 233 1.38 16.78 0.16
C GLU A 233 2.07 15.89 1.19
N ILE A 234 2.92 16.44 2.06
CA ILE A 234 3.62 15.71 3.12
C ILE A 234 2.96 16.05 4.47
N VAL A 235 2.43 15.02 5.12
CA VAL A 235 1.78 15.11 6.44
C VAL A 235 2.69 14.50 7.49
N GLY A 236 3.19 15.33 8.40
CA GLY A 236 4.03 14.90 9.51
C GLY A 236 3.22 14.56 10.76
N TYR A 237 3.48 13.39 11.37
CA TYR A 237 2.91 13.01 12.66
C TYR A 237 4.02 12.63 13.65
N SER A 238 3.76 12.91 14.94
CA SER A 238 4.68 12.61 16.05
C SER A 238 4.03 11.64 17.04
N CYS A 239 4.02 10.36 16.71
CA CYS A 239 3.35 9.33 17.51
C CYS A 239 4.31 8.39 18.27
N LYS A 240 5.60 8.64 18.20
CA LYS A 240 6.64 7.93 18.97
C LYS A 240 6.65 6.40 18.79
N LYS A 241 6.30 5.92 17.58
CA LYS A 241 6.25 4.48 17.26
C LYS A 241 7.18 4.10 16.11
N GLY A 242 8.05 5.02 15.71
CA GLY A 242 9.05 4.81 14.67
C GLY A 242 8.43 4.50 13.31
N HIS A 243 9.15 3.69 12.55
CA HIS A 243 8.80 3.36 11.16
C HIS A 243 7.44 2.67 10.99
N PHE A 244 7.01 1.90 11.97
CA PHE A 244 5.76 1.15 11.94
C PHE A 244 4.56 1.92 12.53
N THR A 245 4.66 3.23 12.66
CA THR A 245 3.60 4.09 13.18
C THR A 245 2.28 3.93 12.41
N TYR A 246 2.33 3.70 11.11
CA TYR A 246 1.15 3.50 10.27
C TYR A 246 0.27 2.32 10.72
N ARG A 247 0.87 1.23 11.23
CA ARG A 247 0.13 0.03 11.69
C ARG A 247 -0.76 0.28 12.90
N LYS A 248 -0.49 1.32 13.67
CA LYS A 248 -1.18 1.62 14.93
C LYS A 248 -2.10 2.84 14.81
N ASP A 249 -2.47 3.19 13.60
CA ASP A 249 -3.39 4.29 13.29
C ASP A 249 -3.11 5.57 14.10
N CYS A 250 -1.85 5.98 14.13
CA CYS A 250 -1.50 7.29 14.65
C CYS A 250 -2.34 8.35 13.94
N GLU A 251 -3.14 9.08 14.71
CA GLU A 251 -4.09 10.04 14.14
C GLU A 251 -5.05 9.43 13.11
N GLY A 252 -5.50 8.17 13.32
CA GLY A 252 -6.24 7.37 12.36
C GLY A 252 -7.45 8.08 11.75
N LYS A 253 -8.24 8.81 12.57
CA LYS A 253 -9.36 9.61 12.08
C LYS A 253 -8.89 10.73 11.13
N LYS A 254 -7.85 11.48 11.49
CA LYS A 254 -7.32 12.56 10.64
C LYS A 254 -6.70 12.00 9.36
N THR A 255 -6.03 10.86 9.46
CA THR A 255 -5.47 10.14 8.32
C THR A 255 -6.58 9.74 7.37
N TYR A 256 -7.63 9.10 7.86
CA TYR A 256 -8.81 8.73 7.08
C TYR A 256 -9.45 9.92 6.37
N GLU A 257 -9.75 11.01 7.10
CA GLU A 257 -10.37 12.21 6.54
C GLU A 257 -9.50 12.83 5.43
N ARG A 258 -8.18 12.84 5.60
CA ARG A 258 -7.25 13.33 4.59
C ARG A 258 -7.22 12.45 3.35
N ILE A 259 -7.22 11.14 3.51
CA ILE A 259 -7.27 10.19 2.39
C ILE A 259 -8.54 10.40 1.57
N ILE A 260 -9.70 10.51 2.24
CA ILE A 260 -10.98 10.79 1.57
C ILE A 260 -10.88 12.09 0.76
N LYS A 261 -10.46 13.19 1.41
CA LYS A 261 -10.32 14.49 0.75
C LYS A 261 -9.38 14.42 -0.45
N PHE A 262 -8.25 13.74 -0.30
CA PHE A 262 -7.26 13.60 -1.37
C PHE A 262 -7.80 12.86 -2.58
N PHE A 263 -8.50 11.74 -2.38
CA PHE A 263 -9.08 10.98 -3.50
C PHE A 263 -10.28 11.69 -4.14
N GLN A 264 -11.05 12.47 -3.37
CA GLN A 264 -12.18 13.24 -3.88
C GLN A 264 -11.80 14.56 -4.56
N ALA A 265 -10.60 15.07 -4.28
CA ALA A 265 -10.13 16.25 -4.99
C ALA A 265 -10.06 15.92 -6.48
N SER A 266 -10.89 16.61 -7.27
CA SER A 266 -10.89 16.52 -8.72
C SER A 266 -9.50 16.91 -9.25
N GLU A 267 -9.10 16.29 -10.34
CA GLU A 267 -7.95 16.74 -11.12
C GLU A 267 -8.24 18.17 -11.61
N PHE A 268 -7.34 19.09 -11.27
CA PHE A 268 -7.34 20.43 -11.82
C PHE A 268 -6.63 20.44 -13.17
#